data_eb7967d718916b28b7def24fca767bc1
#
_entry.id   eb7967d718916b28b7def24fca767bc1
#
_cell.length_a   1.000
_cell.length_b   1.000
_cell.length_c   1.000
_cell.angle_alpha   90.00
_cell.angle_beta   90.00
_cell.angle_gamma   90.00
#
_symmetry.space_group_name_H-M   'P 1'
#
loop_
_entity.id
_entity.type
_entity.pdbx_description
1 polymer ?
#
loop_
_entity_poly.entity_id
_entity_poly.type
_entity_poly.pdbx_seq_one_letter_code
_entity_poly.pdbx_strand_id
1 'polypeptide(L)'
;MMRFSFLLAPLMLLSACAVPVGPVEVSRFHVADASPLGHGTIAVVPGPGMDGASLEWQSYQIAVERELSALGYTPAPPDSADQIAAIRLVRTALTQGRSPVGVSIGASGSNYGSGAGVGISFPIGAGSGQQTATDLIAMIRTRADGKTLWEGRASFTVSAASPLAQTQLAAPKLAQALFTGFPGQSGETIRVP
;
A
#
# COMPACT_ATOMS: atom_id res chain seq x y z
N MET A 1 34.00 57.39 -16.97
CA MET A 1 33.05 57.13 -15.86
C MET A 1 32.01 56.15 -16.34
N MET A 2 32.22 54.86 -16.09
CA MET A 2 31.37 53.76 -16.58
C MET A 2 30.45 53.32 -15.45
N ARG A 3 29.11 53.58 -15.58
CA ARG A 3 28.08 53.20 -14.61
C ARG A 3 27.65 51.74 -14.88
N PHE A 4 28.11 50.81 -14.07
CA PHE A 4 27.59 49.44 -14.04
C PHE A 4 26.24 49.43 -13.32
N SER A 5 25.14 49.30 -14.06
CA SER A 5 23.80 49.03 -13.51
C SER A 5 23.68 47.52 -13.22
N PHE A 6 23.75 47.18 -11.94
CA PHE A 6 23.44 45.82 -11.46
C PHE A 6 21.91 45.58 -11.54
N LEU A 7 21.50 44.78 -12.52
CA LEU A 7 20.13 44.28 -12.60
C LEU A 7 20.01 43.10 -11.60
N LEU A 8 19.42 43.39 -10.43
CA LEU A 8 19.07 42.40 -9.42
C LEU A 8 17.75 41.72 -9.86
N ALA A 9 17.84 40.54 -10.47
CA ALA A 9 16.68 39.73 -10.82
C ALA A 9 16.08 39.11 -9.55
N PRO A 10 14.78 39.28 -9.26
CA PRO A 10 14.15 38.60 -8.13
C PRO A 10 13.97 37.12 -8.45
N LEU A 11 14.68 36.26 -7.71
CA LEU A 11 14.51 34.81 -7.70
C LEU A 11 13.19 34.49 -7.01
N MET A 12 12.11 34.28 -7.77
CA MET A 12 10.82 33.81 -7.26
C MET A 12 10.99 32.38 -6.77
N LEU A 13 11.01 32.21 -5.44
CA LEU A 13 10.89 30.93 -4.77
C LEU A 13 9.47 30.40 -5.00
N LEU A 14 9.30 29.45 -5.92
CA LEU A 14 8.07 28.65 -6.03
C LEU A 14 7.99 27.74 -4.81
N SER A 15 7.27 28.17 -3.76
CA SER A 15 6.84 27.30 -2.68
C SER A 15 5.84 26.31 -3.25
N ALA A 16 6.30 25.11 -3.60
CA ALA A 16 5.40 24.00 -3.87
C ALA A 16 4.70 23.63 -2.56
N CYS A 17 3.39 23.91 -2.47
CA CYS A 17 2.55 23.42 -1.39
C CYS A 17 2.48 21.89 -1.48
N ALA A 18 3.37 21.19 -0.79
CA ALA A 18 3.25 19.76 -0.58
C ALA A 18 2.07 19.53 0.38
N VAL A 19 0.97 18.97 -0.13
CA VAL A 19 -0.12 18.51 0.72
C VAL A 19 0.44 17.36 1.58
N PRO A 20 0.43 17.49 2.93
CA PRO A 20 0.97 16.46 3.78
C PRO A 20 0.14 15.19 3.59
N VAL A 21 0.80 14.11 3.15
CA VAL A 21 0.22 12.79 3.08
C VAL A 21 0.44 12.13 4.42
N GLY A 22 -0.63 11.60 5.02
CA GLY A 22 -0.52 10.85 6.26
C GLY A 22 0.37 9.61 6.08
N PRO A 23 0.90 9.07 7.19
CA PRO A 23 1.70 7.86 7.16
C PRO A 23 0.88 6.68 6.61
N VAL A 24 1.57 5.73 5.97
CA VAL A 24 0.99 4.44 5.60
C VAL A 24 0.91 3.58 6.86
N GLU A 25 -0.26 3.07 7.20
CA GLU A 25 -0.42 2.09 8.28
C GLU A 25 -0.20 0.69 7.71
N VAL A 26 0.66 -0.08 8.38
CA VAL A 26 1.00 -1.44 7.95
C VAL A 26 0.76 -2.40 9.09
N SER A 27 -0.12 -3.37 8.87
CA SER A 27 -0.32 -4.52 9.77
C SER A 27 0.18 -5.79 9.11
N ARG A 28 0.77 -6.69 9.90
CA ARG A 28 1.38 -7.92 9.37
C ARG A 28 1.25 -9.08 10.32
N PHE A 29 1.14 -10.27 9.74
CA PHE A 29 1.07 -11.55 10.44
C PHE A 29 1.95 -12.58 9.72
N HIS A 30 2.60 -13.44 10.45
CA HIS A 30 3.37 -14.55 9.87
C HIS A 30 3.38 -15.76 10.81
N VAL A 31 3.73 -16.90 10.25
CA VAL A 31 3.93 -18.14 11.04
C VAL A 31 5.10 -17.97 12.00
N ALA A 32 5.10 -18.77 13.07
CA ALA A 32 6.16 -18.71 14.09
C ALA A 32 7.56 -18.99 13.51
N ASP A 33 7.64 -19.94 12.57
CA ASP A 33 8.87 -20.19 11.82
C ASP A 33 8.90 -19.33 10.55
N ALA A 34 9.60 -18.21 10.62
CA ALA A 34 9.79 -17.30 9.50
C ALA A 34 11.00 -17.65 8.61
N SER A 35 11.69 -18.76 8.89
CA SER A 35 12.90 -19.16 8.15
C SER A 35 12.72 -19.30 6.64
N PRO A 36 11.53 -19.65 6.08
CA PRO A 36 11.34 -19.70 4.64
C PRO A 36 11.19 -18.33 3.97
N LEU A 37 11.03 -17.25 4.75
CA LEU A 37 10.79 -15.91 4.22
C LEU A 37 12.09 -15.20 3.85
N GLY A 38 12.04 -14.35 2.80
CA GLY A 38 13.16 -13.51 2.38
C GLY A 38 14.18 -14.20 1.47
N HIS A 39 13.90 -15.41 0.98
CA HIS A 39 14.78 -16.13 0.03
C HIS A 39 14.00 -17.14 -0.81
N GLY A 40 14.68 -17.71 -1.80
CA GLY A 40 14.08 -18.65 -2.75
C GLY A 40 13.39 -17.94 -3.91
N THR A 41 12.65 -18.72 -4.71
CA THR A 41 11.92 -18.19 -5.85
C THR A 41 10.49 -17.80 -5.48
N ILE A 42 10.01 -16.68 -6.05
CA ILE A 42 8.66 -16.17 -5.78
C ILE A 42 7.99 -15.67 -7.05
N ALA A 43 6.69 -15.93 -7.16
CA ALA A 43 5.84 -15.35 -8.20
C ALA A 43 4.82 -14.41 -7.58
N VAL A 44 4.63 -13.24 -8.17
CA VAL A 44 3.56 -12.30 -7.80
C VAL A 44 2.36 -12.57 -8.69
N VAL A 45 1.22 -12.88 -8.07
CA VAL A 45 -0.02 -13.24 -8.80
C VAL A 45 -1.21 -12.37 -8.32
N PRO A 46 -2.22 -12.15 -9.19
CA PRO A 46 -3.42 -11.45 -8.77
C PRO A 46 -4.19 -12.28 -7.72
N GLY A 47 -4.55 -11.61 -6.63
CA GLY A 47 -5.44 -12.18 -5.61
C GLY A 47 -6.90 -12.17 -6.04
N PRO A 48 -7.81 -12.74 -5.23
CA PRO A 48 -9.22 -12.79 -5.54
C PRO A 48 -9.81 -11.41 -5.84
N GLY A 49 -10.55 -11.31 -6.96
CA GLY A 49 -11.21 -10.07 -7.40
C GLY A 49 -10.30 -9.07 -8.14
N MET A 50 -9.04 -9.43 -8.41
CA MET A 50 -8.14 -8.63 -9.25
C MET A 50 -8.16 -9.10 -10.71
N ASP A 51 -8.24 -8.14 -11.63
CA ASP A 51 -8.03 -8.41 -13.06
C ASP A 51 -6.54 -8.37 -13.38
N GLY A 52 -5.94 -9.55 -13.63
CA GLY A 52 -4.53 -9.70 -13.97
C GLY A 52 -4.10 -9.08 -15.31
N ALA A 53 -5.04 -8.66 -16.17
CA ALA A 53 -4.75 -7.98 -17.42
C ALA A 53 -4.77 -6.44 -17.30
N SER A 54 -5.23 -5.90 -16.16
CA SER A 54 -5.37 -4.46 -15.98
C SER A 54 -4.01 -3.75 -15.84
N LEU A 55 -3.91 -2.51 -16.33
CA LEU A 55 -2.72 -1.66 -16.13
C LEU A 55 -2.50 -1.31 -14.64
N GLU A 56 -3.58 -1.26 -13.88
CA GLU A 56 -3.50 -1.06 -12.44
C GLU A 56 -2.80 -2.22 -11.77
N TRP A 57 -3.20 -3.45 -12.07
CA TRP A 57 -2.53 -4.66 -11.60
C TRP A 57 -1.05 -4.64 -11.93
N GLN A 58 -0.68 -4.39 -13.19
CA GLN A 58 0.73 -4.37 -13.64
C GLN A 58 1.57 -3.37 -12.82
N SER A 59 1.02 -2.20 -12.49
CA SER A 59 1.72 -1.20 -11.69
C SER A 59 2.03 -1.71 -10.27
N TYR A 60 1.08 -2.40 -9.64
CA TYR A 60 1.29 -3.00 -8.30
C TYR A 60 2.17 -4.23 -8.35
N GLN A 61 2.03 -5.07 -9.38
CA GLN A 61 2.89 -6.22 -9.59
C GLN A 61 4.36 -5.81 -9.64
N ILE A 62 4.71 -4.87 -10.53
CA ILE A 62 6.08 -4.36 -10.68
C ILE A 62 6.62 -3.78 -9.38
N ALA A 63 5.80 -3.01 -8.67
CA ALA A 63 6.21 -2.41 -7.41
C ALA A 63 6.49 -3.48 -6.33
N VAL A 64 5.63 -4.48 -6.21
CA VAL A 64 5.80 -5.58 -5.24
C VAL A 64 6.97 -6.48 -5.60
N GLU A 65 7.14 -6.84 -6.88
CA GLU A 65 8.27 -7.64 -7.36
C GLU A 65 9.61 -6.96 -7.05
N ARG A 66 9.68 -5.65 -7.22
CA ARG A 66 10.88 -4.88 -6.88
C ARG A 66 11.22 -4.98 -5.39
N GLU A 67 10.25 -4.79 -4.50
CA GLU A 67 10.46 -4.87 -3.05
C GLU A 67 10.84 -6.30 -2.63
N LEU A 68 10.16 -7.33 -3.16
CA LEU A 68 10.49 -8.73 -2.87
C LEU A 68 11.91 -9.08 -3.35
N SER A 69 12.32 -8.59 -4.52
CA SER A 69 13.69 -8.78 -5.01
C SER A 69 14.73 -8.12 -4.10
N ALA A 70 14.43 -6.92 -3.59
CA ALA A 70 15.30 -6.24 -2.62
C ALA A 70 15.42 -7.00 -1.27
N LEU A 71 14.43 -7.81 -0.93
CA LEU A 71 14.43 -8.67 0.27
C LEU A 71 15.18 -10.00 0.08
N GLY A 72 15.66 -10.31 -1.14
CA GLY A 72 16.42 -11.53 -1.44
C GLY A 72 15.66 -12.61 -2.19
N TYR A 73 14.42 -12.36 -2.59
CA TYR A 73 13.70 -13.29 -3.45
C TYR A 73 14.16 -13.18 -4.90
N THR A 74 14.10 -14.31 -5.61
CA THR A 74 14.32 -14.37 -7.06
C THR A 74 12.97 -14.51 -7.77
N PRO A 75 12.58 -13.56 -8.63
CA PRO A 75 11.35 -13.68 -9.42
C PRO A 75 11.36 -14.92 -10.31
N ALA A 76 10.23 -15.64 -10.33
CA ALA A 76 10.05 -16.83 -11.16
C ALA A 76 8.61 -16.92 -11.67
N PRO A 77 8.36 -17.68 -12.75
CA PRO A 77 7.00 -17.96 -13.21
C PRO A 77 6.19 -18.70 -12.13
N PRO A 78 4.86 -18.48 -12.07
CA PRO A 78 4.01 -19.09 -11.04
C PRO A 78 4.09 -20.61 -10.95
N ASP A 79 4.32 -21.28 -12.10
CA ASP A 79 4.38 -22.75 -12.17
C ASP A 79 5.67 -23.34 -11.61
N SER A 80 6.74 -22.54 -11.50
CA SER A 80 8.07 -22.98 -11.05
C SER A 80 8.57 -22.31 -9.78
N ALA A 81 7.87 -21.28 -9.28
CA ALA A 81 8.23 -20.59 -8.05
C ALA A 81 8.03 -21.49 -6.81
N ASP A 82 8.87 -21.35 -5.80
CA ASP A 82 8.71 -22.04 -4.51
C ASP A 82 7.56 -21.41 -3.70
N GLN A 83 7.42 -20.10 -3.82
CA GLN A 83 6.43 -19.31 -3.08
C GLN A 83 5.58 -18.47 -4.03
N ILE A 84 4.37 -18.17 -3.60
CA ILE A 84 3.41 -17.35 -4.34
C ILE A 84 3.02 -16.16 -3.46
N ALA A 85 3.25 -14.95 -3.95
CA ALA A 85 2.74 -13.71 -3.38
C ALA A 85 1.46 -13.29 -4.09
N ALA A 86 0.31 -13.60 -3.51
CA ALA A 86 -0.99 -13.15 -4.02
C ALA A 86 -1.26 -11.73 -3.50
N ILE A 87 -1.47 -10.76 -4.40
CA ILE A 87 -1.76 -9.38 -4.01
C ILE A 87 -3.16 -8.95 -4.40
N ARG A 88 -3.78 -8.17 -3.54
CA ARG A 88 -5.11 -7.60 -3.74
C ARG A 88 -5.11 -6.12 -3.40
N LEU A 89 -5.80 -5.35 -4.22
CA LEU A 89 -6.03 -3.93 -4.03
C LEU A 89 -7.49 -3.70 -3.65
N VAL A 90 -7.72 -2.86 -2.64
CA VAL A 90 -9.05 -2.38 -2.28
C VAL A 90 -9.03 -0.86 -2.26
N ARG A 91 -9.95 -0.23 -2.99
CA ARG A 91 -10.15 1.21 -2.97
C ARG A 91 -11.54 1.56 -2.50
N THR A 92 -11.62 2.50 -1.57
CA THR A 92 -12.88 2.97 -1.02
C THR A 92 -12.93 4.49 -1.14
N ALA A 93 -13.93 5.01 -1.84
CA ALA A 93 -14.22 6.43 -1.85
C ALA A 93 -14.92 6.81 -0.53
N LEU A 94 -14.34 7.75 0.20
CA LEU A 94 -14.90 8.27 1.45
C LEU A 94 -15.47 9.65 1.19
N THR A 95 -16.80 9.76 1.29
CA THR A 95 -17.49 11.06 1.21
C THR A 95 -17.75 11.55 2.62
N GLN A 96 -17.18 12.68 3.00
CA GLN A 96 -17.54 13.33 4.27
C GLN A 96 -18.95 13.91 4.17
N GLY A 97 -19.95 13.14 4.63
CA GLY A 97 -21.25 13.69 4.98
C GLY A 97 -21.10 14.50 6.27
N ARG A 98 -21.64 15.72 6.30
CA ARG A 98 -21.87 16.45 7.54
C ARG A 98 -22.86 15.67 8.40
N SER A 99 -22.37 14.78 9.26
CA SER A 99 -23.19 14.19 10.31
C SER A 99 -22.49 14.44 11.65
N PRO A 100 -23.15 15.10 12.60
CA PRO A 100 -22.59 15.32 13.94
C PRO A 100 -22.69 14.08 14.85
N VAL A 101 -22.92 12.90 14.30
CA VAL A 101 -23.07 11.66 15.06
C VAL A 101 -22.10 10.63 14.49
N GLY A 102 -21.31 10.00 15.34
CA GLY A 102 -20.29 9.03 14.98
C GLY A 102 -20.85 7.92 14.06
N VAL A 103 -20.40 7.88 12.83
CA VAL A 103 -20.74 6.84 11.89
C VAL A 103 -19.72 5.73 12.05
N SER A 104 -20.14 4.64 12.65
CA SER A 104 -19.50 3.34 12.48
C SER A 104 -19.66 2.95 11.02
N ILE A 105 -18.59 2.91 10.26
CA ILE A 105 -18.61 2.42 8.88
C ILE A 105 -18.85 0.92 8.95
N GLY A 106 -20.11 0.53 8.72
CA GLY A 106 -20.46 -0.85 8.46
C GLY A 106 -19.84 -1.26 7.14
N ALA A 107 -18.88 -2.16 7.16
CA ALA A 107 -18.39 -2.81 5.97
C ALA A 107 -19.55 -3.56 5.33
N SER A 108 -19.93 -3.17 4.12
CA SER A 108 -20.89 -3.96 3.33
C SER A 108 -20.28 -5.32 3.04
N GLY A 109 -20.93 -6.37 3.55
CA GLY A 109 -20.44 -7.71 3.50
C GLY A 109 -20.27 -8.24 2.09
N SER A 110 -19.13 -8.83 1.83
CA SER A 110 -19.01 -9.94 0.92
C SER A 110 -19.09 -11.22 1.76
N ASN A 111 -20.01 -12.11 1.40
CA ASN A 111 -20.23 -13.41 2.00
C ASN A 111 -19.00 -14.32 1.84
N TYR A 112 -17.99 -14.18 2.69
CA TYR A 112 -17.01 -15.24 2.89
C TYR A 112 -16.30 -15.05 4.25
N GLY A 113 -16.65 -15.92 5.20
CA GLY A 113 -15.89 -16.19 6.40
C GLY A 113 -15.96 -15.12 7.51
N SER A 114 -16.53 -15.49 8.64
CA SER A 114 -16.50 -14.73 9.90
C SER A 114 -15.05 -14.60 10.40
N GLY A 115 -14.41 -13.50 10.02
CA GLY A 115 -13.15 -13.02 10.60
C GLY A 115 -13.46 -11.78 11.44
N ALA A 116 -13.03 -11.76 12.70
CA ALA A 116 -13.11 -10.60 13.56
C ALA A 116 -12.38 -9.43 12.91
N GLY A 117 -13.12 -8.48 12.33
CA GLY A 117 -12.57 -7.29 11.72
C GLY A 117 -12.01 -6.36 12.82
N VAL A 118 -10.70 -6.20 12.86
CA VAL A 118 -10.09 -5.11 13.63
C VAL A 118 -10.49 -3.81 12.93
N GLY A 119 -11.45 -3.09 13.50
CA GLY A 119 -11.88 -1.78 13.01
C GLY A 119 -10.75 -0.78 13.19
N ILE A 120 -10.10 -0.39 12.11
CA ILE A 120 -9.11 0.67 12.12
C ILE A 120 -9.89 1.99 12.06
N SER A 121 -9.88 2.76 13.15
CA SER A 121 -10.43 4.11 13.20
C SER A 121 -9.39 5.08 12.67
N PHE A 122 -9.60 5.64 11.49
CA PHE A 122 -8.76 6.70 10.96
C PHE A 122 -9.20 8.05 11.54
N PRO A 123 -8.29 8.86 12.13
CA PRO A 123 -8.60 10.25 12.42
C PRO A 123 -8.74 11.01 11.09
N ILE A 124 -9.96 11.33 10.74
CA ILE A 124 -10.26 12.12 9.53
C ILE A 124 -9.89 13.57 9.84
N GLY A 125 -8.76 14.05 9.32
CA GLY A 125 -8.38 15.46 9.38
C GLY A 125 -9.44 16.33 8.69
N ALA A 126 -9.69 17.51 9.27
CA ALA A 126 -10.71 18.48 8.84
C ALA A 126 -10.42 19.07 7.45
N GLY A 127 -10.73 18.34 6.40
CA GLY A 127 -10.71 18.81 5.01
C GLY A 127 -12.03 18.45 4.37
N SER A 128 -12.83 19.45 3.98
CA SER A 128 -14.07 19.27 3.24
C SER A 128 -13.76 18.83 1.79
N GLY A 129 -13.53 17.54 1.57
CA GLY A 129 -13.23 17.00 0.25
C GLY A 129 -13.42 15.49 0.20
N GLN A 130 -13.62 14.99 -1.03
CA GLN A 130 -13.67 13.57 -1.31
C GLN A 130 -12.29 12.94 -1.01
N GLN A 131 -12.26 11.87 -0.23
CA GLN A 131 -11.05 11.12 0.10
C GLN A 131 -11.10 9.74 -0.53
N THR A 132 -9.94 9.16 -0.77
CA THR A 132 -9.80 7.78 -1.22
C THR A 132 -8.90 7.03 -0.23
N ALA A 133 -9.45 5.98 0.36
CA ALA A 133 -8.67 4.99 1.09
C ALA A 133 -8.20 3.92 0.10
N THR A 134 -6.93 3.53 0.18
CA THR A 134 -6.34 2.48 -0.66
C THR A 134 -5.61 1.50 0.24
N ASP A 135 -5.94 0.22 0.09
CA ASP A 135 -5.31 -0.89 0.80
C ASP A 135 -4.60 -1.79 -0.22
N LEU A 136 -3.33 -2.05 0.01
CA LEU A 136 -2.57 -3.10 -0.65
C LEU A 136 -2.41 -4.26 0.32
N ILE A 137 -2.93 -5.42 -0.04
CA ILE A 137 -2.86 -6.65 0.76
C ILE A 137 -2.00 -7.65 0.01
N ALA A 138 -1.01 -8.24 0.66
CA ALA A 138 -0.19 -9.30 0.10
C ALA A 138 -0.20 -10.51 1.03
N MET A 139 -0.31 -11.70 0.43
CA MET A 139 -0.25 -12.99 1.13
C MET A 139 0.83 -13.84 0.46
N ILE A 140 1.87 -14.21 1.21
CA ILE A 140 2.93 -15.11 0.75
C ILE A 140 2.63 -16.51 1.27
N ARG A 141 2.59 -17.47 0.37
CA ARG A 141 2.32 -18.88 0.66
C ARG A 141 3.30 -19.80 -0.06
N THR A 142 3.54 -20.97 0.47
CA THR A 142 4.24 -22.03 -0.26
C THR A 142 3.39 -22.44 -1.48
N ARG A 143 4.03 -22.71 -2.62
CA ARG A 143 3.31 -23.22 -3.79
C ARG A 143 2.90 -24.67 -3.62
N ALA A 144 3.73 -25.48 -2.95
CA ALA A 144 3.55 -26.94 -2.85
C ALA A 144 2.27 -27.36 -2.11
N ASP A 145 1.97 -26.74 -0.98
CA ASP A 145 0.85 -27.10 -0.10
C ASP A 145 -0.13 -25.93 0.16
N GLY A 146 0.18 -24.75 -0.38
CA GLY A 146 -0.64 -23.55 -0.22
C GLY A 146 -0.64 -22.94 1.19
N LYS A 147 0.26 -23.41 2.09
CA LYS A 147 0.37 -22.89 3.45
C LYS A 147 0.77 -21.42 3.45
N THR A 148 -0.02 -20.59 4.11
CA THR A 148 0.31 -19.17 4.28
C THR A 148 1.48 -19.03 5.24
N LEU A 149 2.50 -18.31 4.79
CA LEU A 149 3.72 -18.01 5.55
C LEU A 149 3.67 -16.61 6.14
N TRP A 150 3.17 -15.64 5.37
CA TRP A 150 3.12 -14.24 5.75
C TRP A 150 1.91 -13.55 5.10
N GLU A 151 1.32 -12.62 5.81
CA GLU A 151 0.26 -11.73 5.34
C GLU A 151 0.54 -10.33 5.83
N GLY A 152 0.39 -9.34 4.94
CA GLY A 152 0.54 -7.94 5.26
C GLY A 152 -0.51 -7.09 4.56
N ARG A 153 -0.87 -5.98 5.20
CA ARG A 153 -1.77 -4.96 4.66
C ARG A 153 -1.14 -3.59 4.89
N ALA A 154 -1.00 -2.83 3.82
CA ALA A 154 -0.61 -1.43 3.85
C ALA A 154 -1.81 -0.57 3.44
N SER A 155 -2.13 0.43 4.25
CA SER A 155 -3.31 1.29 4.09
C SER A 155 -2.92 2.75 4.17
N PHE A 156 -3.42 3.58 3.27
CA PHE A 156 -3.40 5.03 3.41
C PHE A 156 -4.71 5.66 2.93
N THR A 157 -4.97 6.86 3.43
CA THR A 157 -6.11 7.68 2.99
C THR A 157 -5.58 9.03 2.53
N VAL A 158 -5.96 9.43 1.32
CA VAL A 158 -5.54 10.70 0.71
C VAL A 158 -6.74 11.42 0.12
N SER A 159 -6.62 12.75 -0.04
CA SER A 159 -7.58 13.51 -0.82
C SER A 159 -7.66 12.94 -2.25
N ALA A 160 -8.86 12.85 -2.81
CA ALA A 160 -9.05 12.42 -4.21
C ALA A 160 -8.31 13.32 -5.22
N ALA A 161 -8.01 14.57 -4.85
CA ALA A 161 -7.20 15.49 -5.64
C ALA A 161 -5.68 15.31 -5.43
N SER A 162 -5.25 14.46 -4.50
CA SER A 162 -3.83 14.19 -4.26
C SER A 162 -3.20 13.43 -5.42
N PRO A 163 -1.96 13.76 -5.84
CA PRO A 163 -1.21 12.93 -6.79
C PRO A 163 -1.09 11.46 -6.37
N LEU A 164 -1.06 11.18 -5.06
CA LEU A 164 -1.05 9.81 -4.51
C LEU A 164 -2.39 9.07 -4.63
N ALA A 165 -3.47 9.71 -5.08
CA ALA A 165 -4.67 9.01 -5.49
C ALA A 165 -4.48 8.26 -6.83
N GLN A 166 -3.41 8.59 -7.58
CA GLN A 166 -3.06 7.94 -8.85
C GLN A 166 -2.25 6.66 -8.60
N THR A 167 -2.57 5.61 -9.35
CA THR A 167 -1.95 4.28 -9.20
C THR A 167 -0.42 4.32 -9.32
N GLN A 168 0.12 5.07 -10.28
CA GLN A 168 1.56 5.14 -10.54
C GLN A 168 2.38 5.64 -9.34
N LEU A 169 1.79 6.48 -8.49
CA LEU A 169 2.44 6.99 -7.27
C LEU A 169 2.05 6.20 -6.03
N ALA A 170 0.83 5.69 -5.97
CA ALA A 170 0.33 4.86 -4.87
C ALA A 170 1.05 3.50 -4.80
N ALA A 171 1.23 2.84 -5.94
CA ALA A 171 1.77 1.49 -5.99
C ALA A 171 3.18 1.37 -5.36
N PRO A 172 4.19 2.17 -5.77
CA PRO A 172 5.51 2.10 -5.15
C PRO A 172 5.50 2.49 -3.68
N LYS A 173 4.71 3.51 -3.28
CA LYS A 173 4.64 3.92 -1.87
C LYS A 173 4.03 2.84 -0.98
N LEU A 174 2.92 2.23 -1.40
CA LEU A 174 2.27 1.15 -0.65
C LEU A 174 3.13 -0.11 -0.60
N ALA A 175 3.76 -0.49 -1.72
CA ALA A 175 4.65 -1.66 -1.75
C ALA A 175 5.86 -1.46 -0.84
N GLN A 176 6.54 -0.33 -0.92
CA GLN A 176 7.67 -0.01 -0.05
C GLN A 176 7.27 -0.05 1.43
N ALA A 177 6.16 0.60 1.79
CA ALA A 177 5.68 0.62 3.17
C ALA A 177 5.34 -0.79 3.67
N LEU A 178 4.64 -1.59 2.85
CA LEU A 178 4.21 -2.95 3.17
C LEU A 178 5.38 -3.85 3.59
N PHE A 179 6.49 -3.75 2.86
CA PHE A 179 7.67 -4.58 3.09
C PHE A 179 8.74 -3.92 3.95
N THR A 180 8.53 -2.70 4.46
CA THR A 180 9.47 -2.05 5.39
C THR A 180 9.64 -2.91 6.65
N GLY A 181 10.89 -3.34 6.94
CA GLY A 181 11.21 -4.17 8.10
C GLY A 181 10.66 -5.60 8.03
N PHE A 182 10.42 -6.13 6.83
CA PHE A 182 9.96 -7.50 6.60
C PHE A 182 10.86 -8.57 7.28
N PRO A 183 10.29 -9.65 7.84
CA PRO A 183 8.87 -9.99 7.97
C PRO A 183 8.15 -9.23 9.09
N GLY A 184 8.86 -8.52 9.98
CA GLY A 184 8.35 -7.78 11.12
C GLY A 184 8.02 -8.65 12.33
N GLN A 185 7.22 -8.14 13.25
CA GLN A 185 6.64 -8.91 14.34
C GLN A 185 5.20 -9.28 14.00
N SER A 186 4.84 -10.57 14.18
CA SER A 186 3.49 -11.03 13.90
C SER A 186 2.47 -10.35 14.81
N GLY A 187 1.43 -9.76 14.24
CA GLY A 187 0.39 -9.01 14.96
C GLY A 187 0.70 -7.54 15.22
N GLU A 188 1.84 -7.02 14.75
CA GLU A 188 2.16 -5.59 14.91
C GLU A 188 1.45 -4.73 13.87
N THR A 189 1.24 -3.46 14.23
CA THR A 189 0.85 -2.40 13.30
C THR A 189 1.84 -1.24 13.45
N ILE A 190 2.47 -0.86 12.33
CA ILE A 190 3.44 0.23 12.27
C ILE A 190 2.94 1.35 11.37
N ARG A 191 3.52 2.55 11.54
CA ARG A 191 3.29 3.71 10.67
C ARG A 191 4.56 4.05 9.92
N VAL A 192 4.49 4.00 8.59
CA VAL A 192 5.60 4.32 7.69
C VAL A 192 5.34 5.70 7.08
N PRO A 193 6.27 6.67 7.16
CA PRO A 193 6.15 8.03 6.65
C PRO A 193 5.89 8.14 5.14
#